data_3f8b95a37215b69b61f8a05f4ba55b5f
#
_entry.id   3f8b95a37215b69b61f8a05f4ba55b5f
#
_cell.length_a   1.000
_cell.length_b   1.000
_cell.length_c   1.000
_cell.angle_alpha   90.00
_cell.angle_beta   90.00
_cell.angle_gamma   90.00
#
_symmetry.space_group_name_H-M   'P 1'
#
loop_
_entity.id
_entity.type
_entity.pdbx_description
1 polymer ?
#
loop_
_entity_poly.entity_id
_entity_poly.type
_entity_poly.pdbx_seq_one_letter_code
_entity_poly.pdbx_strand_id
1 'polypeptide(L)'
;MKFQNILLGAVAAAVIASPALADLTFPNLTYRTGAYAVNGIPYADGYGDYMTLLNERDGGIGGEKINYIECETQYNTEKGVECYEKTKGLGSLVYQPMSTGITYQLIPKATADGIPILSMGYGRTSAANGNVFSHIFNYPANYWVGASAVVNHLLSINNGDIKGKKLALVYHNSAYGKEPIR
;
A
#
# COMPACT_ATOMS: atom_id res chain seq x y z
N MET A 1 -76.09 -13.40 26.42
CA MET A 1 -74.65 -13.63 26.66
C MET A 1 -73.93 -13.41 25.36
N LYS A 2 -73.13 -12.27 25.23
CA LYS A 2 -72.36 -11.92 24.04
C LYS A 2 -70.91 -12.23 24.34
N PHE A 3 -70.31 -13.20 23.63
CA PHE A 3 -68.87 -13.47 23.67
C PHE A 3 -68.14 -12.44 22.75
N GLN A 4 -67.33 -11.61 23.35
CA GLN A 4 -66.42 -10.75 22.64
C GLN A 4 -65.13 -11.50 22.39
N ASN A 5 -64.85 -11.78 21.12
CA ASN A 5 -63.53 -12.31 20.67
C ASN A 5 -62.49 -11.19 20.67
N ILE A 6 -61.53 -11.25 21.58
CA ILE A 6 -60.33 -10.40 21.56
C ILE A 6 -59.31 -11.06 20.65
N LEU A 7 -59.12 -10.48 19.45
CA LEU A 7 -57.97 -10.83 18.60
C LEU A 7 -56.70 -10.15 19.16
N LEU A 8 -55.82 -10.92 19.75
CA LEU A 8 -54.47 -10.46 20.02
C LEU A 8 -53.68 -10.50 18.70
N GLY A 9 -53.39 -9.34 18.12
CA GLY A 9 -52.45 -9.21 17.02
C GLY A 9 -51.00 -9.29 17.52
N ALA A 10 -50.33 -10.40 17.22
CA ALA A 10 -48.88 -10.51 17.42
C ALA A 10 -48.14 -9.68 16.37
N VAL A 11 -47.60 -8.54 16.76
CA VAL A 11 -46.68 -7.78 15.92
C VAL A 11 -45.32 -8.50 15.97
N ALA A 12 -45.01 -9.27 14.93
CA ALA A 12 -43.68 -9.82 14.74
C ALA A 12 -42.73 -8.66 14.34
N ALA A 13 -41.91 -8.21 15.28
CA ALA A 13 -40.79 -7.33 14.99
C ALA A 13 -39.76 -8.12 14.15
N ALA A 14 -39.74 -7.90 12.84
CA ALA A 14 -38.68 -8.39 11.99
C ALA A 14 -37.39 -7.67 12.40
N VAL A 15 -36.51 -8.34 13.14
CA VAL A 15 -35.14 -7.91 13.36
C VAL A 15 -34.44 -8.02 12.01
N ILE A 16 -34.29 -6.92 11.33
CA ILE A 16 -33.44 -6.83 10.14
C ILE A 16 -31.99 -6.98 10.67
N ALA A 17 -31.50 -8.21 10.66
CA ALA A 17 -30.07 -8.46 10.86
C ALA A 17 -29.33 -7.76 9.70
N SER A 18 -28.75 -6.60 9.96
CA SER A 18 -27.79 -6.01 9.03
C SER A 18 -26.71 -7.05 8.79
N PRO A 19 -26.36 -7.37 7.53
CA PRO A 19 -25.20 -8.21 7.29
C PRO A 19 -24.02 -7.60 8.03
N ALA A 20 -23.33 -8.37 8.85
CA ALA A 20 -22.05 -7.96 9.40
C ALA A 20 -21.13 -7.74 8.20
N LEU A 21 -20.84 -6.49 7.88
CA LEU A 21 -19.87 -6.13 6.86
C LEU A 21 -18.52 -6.64 7.36
N ALA A 22 -17.80 -7.34 6.50
CA ALA A 22 -16.47 -7.81 6.86
C ALA A 22 -15.53 -6.59 6.97
N ASP A 23 -14.68 -6.58 7.99
CA ASP A 23 -13.68 -5.53 8.15
C ASP A 23 -12.83 -5.37 6.88
N LEU A 24 -12.51 -4.12 6.55
CA LEU A 24 -11.64 -3.80 5.42
C LEU A 24 -10.19 -4.14 5.78
N THR A 25 -9.61 -5.15 5.16
CA THR A 25 -8.26 -5.62 5.50
C THR A 25 -7.18 -4.88 4.70
N PHE A 26 -6.26 -4.23 5.43
CA PHE A 26 -5.12 -3.49 4.89
C PHE A 26 -3.80 -4.03 5.44
N PRO A 27 -3.13 -4.96 4.76
CA PRO A 27 -1.80 -5.41 5.14
C PRO A 27 -0.74 -4.37 4.77
N ASN A 28 0.17 -4.11 5.70
CA ASN A 28 1.35 -3.29 5.50
C ASN A 28 2.61 -4.14 5.73
N LEU A 29 3.48 -4.21 4.73
CA LEU A 29 4.72 -4.98 4.80
C LEU A 29 5.84 -4.07 5.31
N THR A 30 6.07 -4.09 6.60
CA THR A 30 6.96 -3.15 7.30
C THR A 30 8.39 -3.66 7.45
N TYR A 31 9.28 -2.80 7.92
CA TYR A 31 10.63 -3.15 8.34
C TYR A 31 11.02 -2.34 9.60
N ARG A 32 10.54 -2.81 10.76
CA ARG A 32 10.83 -2.22 12.07
C ARG A 32 12.17 -2.65 12.63
N THR A 33 12.79 -3.66 12.01
CA THR A 33 14.10 -4.18 12.38
C THR A 33 15.06 -4.20 11.19
N GLY A 34 16.36 -4.40 11.46
CA GLY A 34 17.39 -4.39 10.43
C GLY A 34 17.96 -3.01 10.11
N ALA A 35 18.77 -2.93 9.06
CA ALA A 35 19.58 -1.76 8.74
C ALA A 35 18.76 -0.49 8.42
N TYR A 36 17.52 -0.63 8.00
CA TYR A 36 16.65 0.47 7.57
C TYR A 36 15.56 0.80 8.59
N ALA A 37 15.58 0.20 9.77
CA ALA A 37 14.58 0.39 10.83
C ALA A 37 14.36 1.86 11.19
N VAL A 38 15.41 2.69 11.13
CA VAL A 38 15.34 4.13 11.38
C VAL A 38 14.32 4.85 10.49
N ASN A 39 14.07 4.35 9.28
CA ASN A 39 13.05 4.86 8.37
C ASN A 39 11.75 4.05 8.47
N GLY A 40 11.86 2.75 8.69
CA GLY A 40 10.72 1.83 8.73
C GLY A 40 9.81 2.03 9.93
N ILE A 41 10.38 2.27 11.11
CA ILE A 41 9.61 2.47 12.35
C ILE A 41 8.66 3.67 12.23
N PRO A 42 9.13 4.93 12.00
CA PRO A 42 8.23 6.08 11.96
C PRO A 42 7.22 6.00 10.82
N TYR A 43 7.57 5.36 9.70
CA TYR A 43 6.62 5.15 8.62
C TYR A 43 5.50 4.17 9.04
N ALA A 44 5.87 3.03 9.62
CA ALA A 44 4.91 2.03 10.07
C ALA A 44 4.00 2.58 11.19
N ASP A 45 4.56 3.36 12.12
CA ASP A 45 3.80 4.04 13.17
C ASP A 45 2.78 5.00 12.55
N GLY A 46 3.22 5.92 11.68
CA GLY A 46 2.32 6.88 11.04
C GLY A 46 1.21 6.22 10.20
N TYR A 47 1.51 5.10 9.55
CA TYR A 47 0.50 4.35 8.80
C TYR A 47 -0.52 3.70 9.73
N GLY A 48 -0.06 3.01 10.78
CA GLY A 48 -0.92 2.38 11.79
C GLY A 48 -1.76 3.40 12.57
N ASP A 49 -1.15 4.52 12.97
CA ASP A 49 -1.84 5.61 13.66
C ASP A 49 -2.95 6.21 12.78
N TYR A 50 -2.70 6.38 11.48
CA TYR A 50 -3.72 6.88 10.56
C TYR A 50 -4.89 5.92 10.40
N MET A 51 -4.63 4.61 10.28
CA MET A 51 -5.69 3.59 10.22
C MET A 51 -6.51 3.54 11.53
N THR A 52 -5.83 3.69 12.66
CA THR A 52 -6.48 3.83 13.97
C THR A 52 -7.35 5.09 14.03
N LEU A 53 -6.82 6.22 13.58
CA LEU A 53 -7.56 7.48 13.53
C LEU A 53 -8.84 7.36 12.69
N LEU A 54 -8.78 6.74 11.52
CA LEU A 54 -9.96 6.50 10.67
C LEU A 54 -11.00 5.65 11.40
N ASN A 55 -10.57 4.62 12.11
CA ASN A 55 -11.47 3.78 12.89
C ASN A 55 -12.13 4.52 14.05
N GLU A 56 -11.35 5.31 14.80
CA GLU A 56 -11.84 6.00 16.01
C GLU A 56 -12.64 7.27 15.67
N ARG A 57 -12.13 8.10 14.76
CA ARG A 57 -12.76 9.36 14.41
C ARG A 57 -13.93 9.20 13.46
N ASP A 58 -13.78 8.37 12.41
CA ASP A 58 -14.69 8.30 11.27
C ASP A 58 -15.56 7.01 11.27
N GLY A 59 -15.30 6.10 12.21
CA GLY A 59 -15.99 4.82 12.26
C GLY A 59 -15.52 3.82 11.19
N GLY A 60 -14.35 4.05 10.60
CA GLY A 60 -13.79 3.30 9.49
C GLY A 60 -14.01 4.00 8.14
N ILE A 61 -14.03 3.24 7.07
CA ILE A 61 -14.28 3.72 5.70
C ILE A 61 -15.68 3.31 5.27
N GLY A 62 -16.54 4.28 5.00
CA GLY A 62 -17.93 3.99 4.61
C GLY A 62 -18.76 3.31 5.70
N GLY A 63 -18.34 3.38 6.95
CA GLY A 63 -18.97 2.71 8.09
C GLY A 63 -18.40 1.31 8.39
N GLU A 64 -17.44 0.84 7.60
CA GLU A 64 -16.75 -0.43 7.80
C GLU A 64 -15.41 -0.23 8.50
N LYS A 65 -15.16 -1.03 9.53
CA LYS A 65 -13.91 -0.94 10.30
C LYS A 65 -12.72 -1.43 9.47
N ILE A 66 -11.58 -0.83 9.74
CA ILE A 66 -10.31 -1.21 9.12
C ILE A 66 -9.63 -2.25 10.02
N ASN A 67 -9.34 -3.41 9.44
CA ASN A 67 -8.45 -4.42 10.01
C ASN A 67 -7.03 -4.18 9.46
N TYR A 68 -6.24 -3.39 10.20
CA TYR A 68 -4.85 -3.13 9.85
C TYR A 68 -3.97 -4.30 10.30
N ILE A 69 -3.22 -4.87 9.36
CA ILE A 69 -2.30 -5.97 9.61
C ILE A 69 -0.88 -5.53 9.29
N GLU A 70 0.00 -5.58 10.25
CA GLU A 70 1.41 -5.33 10.04
C GLU A 70 2.18 -6.65 9.94
N CYS A 71 3.00 -6.80 8.90
CA CYS A 71 3.88 -7.94 8.73
C CYS A 71 5.33 -7.49 8.55
N GLU A 72 6.18 -7.90 9.49
CA GLU A 72 7.59 -7.52 9.56
C GLU A 72 8.43 -8.26 8.52
N THR A 73 9.11 -7.52 7.64
CA THR A 73 9.91 -8.05 6.55
C THR A 73 11.42 -7.94 6.77
N GLN A 74 11.88 -7.13 7.72
CA GLN A 74 13.30 -6.79 7.90
C GLN A 74 13.96 -6.20 6.64
N TYR A 75 13.17 -5.59 5.75
CA TYR A 75 13.59 -5.16 4.42
C TYR A 75 14.12 -6.31 3.54
N ASN A 76 13.77 -7.54 3.86
CA ASN A 76 14.14 -8.74 3.13
C ASN A 76 13.06 -9.12 2.12
N THR A 77 13.47 -9.34 0.87
CA THR A 77 12.54 -9.60 -0.23
C THR A 77 11.76 -10.91 -0.06
N GLU A 78 12.44 -11.97 0.41
CA GLU A 78 11.81 -13.28 0.62
C GLU A 78 10.76 -13.22 1.72
N LYS A 79 11.09 -12.56 2.83
CA LYS A 79 10.11 -12.31 3.92
C LYS A 79 8.93 -11.47 3.47
N GLY A 80 9.18 -10.48 2.59
CA GLY A 80 8.10 -9.69 2.01
C GLY A 80 7.13 -10.53 1.17
N VAL A 81 7.65 -11.46 0.39
CA VAL A 81 6.83 -12.42 -0.36
C VAL A 81 6.09 -13.36 0.61
N GLU A 82 6.74 -13.83 1.66
CA GLU A 82 6.10 -14.66 2.69
C GLU A 82 4.95 -13.92 3.39
N CYS A 83 5.17 -12.65 3.77
CA CYS A 83 4.13 -11.79 4.34
C CYS A 83 2.91 -11.65 3.39
N TYR A 84 3.17 -11.43 2.10
CA TYR A 84 2.11 -11.35 1.11
C TYR A 84 1.30 -12.66 1.04
N GLU A 85 1.97 -13.81 0.91
CA GLU A 85 1.30 -15.10 0.80
C GLU A 85 0.48 -15.45 2.05
N LYS A 86 0.95 -15.05 3.24
CA LYS A 86 0.22 -15.27 4.51
C LYS A 86 -1.04 -14.42 4.62
N THR A 87 -1.04 -13.22 4.06
CA THR A 87 -2.10 -12.24 4.31
C THR A 87 -3.07 -12.06 3.15
N LYS A 88 -2.71 -12.43 1.91
CA LYS A 88 -3.57 -12.23 0.74
C LYS A 88 -4.93 -12.90 0.83
N GLY A 89 -5.01 -14.06 1.50
CA GLY A 89 -6.26 -14.80 1.72
C GLY A 89 -7.19 -14.22 2.78
N LEU A 90 -6.77 -13.13 3.47
CA LEU A 90 -7.56 -12.49 4.52
C LEU A 90 -8.50 -11.40 4.00
N GLY A 91 -8.79 -11.37 2.71
CA GLY A 91 -9.60 -10.32 2.09
C GLY A 91 -8.85 -9.00 1.90
N SER A 92 -7.54 -9.07 1.70
CA SER A 92 -6.67 -7.90 1.54
C SER A 92 -7.06 -7.07 0.32
N LEU A 93 -7.35 -5.79 0.52
CA LEU A 93 -7.82 -4.88 -0.52
C LEU A 93 -6.69 -4.26 -1.33
N VAL A 94 -5.56 -3.98 -0.68
CA VAL A 94 -4.39 -3.34 -1.30
C VAL A 94 -3.16 -3.65 -0.48
N TYR A 95 -2.00 -3.72 -1.12
CA TYR A 95 -0.72 -3.88 -0.43
C TYR A 95 0.14 -2.64 -0.53
N GLN A 96 0.86 -2.35 0.57
CA GLN A 96 1.90 -1.35 0.68
C GLN A 96 3.21 -2.04 1.05
N PRO A 97 4.10 -2.37 0.07
CA PRO A 97 5.27 -3.21 0.34
C PRO A 97 6.43 -2.52 1.05
N MET A 98 6.48 -1.20 1.10
CA MET A 98 7.54 -0.36 1.68
C MET A 98 8.98 -0.69 1.21
N SER A 99 9.14 -1.42 0.12
CA SER A 99 10.44 -1.85 -0.42
C SER A 99 10.36 -2.06 -1.92
N THR A 100 11.34 -1.51 -2.66
CA THR A 100 11.45 -1.71 -4.10
C THR A 100 11.64 -3.18 -4.46
N GLY A 101 12.50 -3.89 -3.75
CA GLY A 101 12.76 -5.31 -3.99
C GLY A 101 11.51 -6.17 -3.77
N ILE A 102 10.79 -5.92 -2.70
CA ILE A 102 9.52 -6.61 -2.40
C ILE A 102 8.49 -6.27 -3.48
N THR A 103 8.29 -4.97 -3.78
CA THR A 103 7.36 -4.53 -4.83
C THR A 103 7.60 -5.28 -6.14
N TYR A 104 8.84 -5.40 -6.59
CA TYR A 104 9.16 -6.05 -7.86
C TYR A 104 8.81 -7.54 -7.86
N GLN A 105 9.01 -8.23 -6.76
CA GLN A 105 8.65 -9.65 -6.63
C GLN A 105 7.12 -9.85 -6.54
N LEU A 106 6.42 -8.88 -6.00
CA LEU A 106 4.96 -8.97 -5.87
C LEU A 106 4.21 -8.62 -7.15
N ILE A 107 4.81 -7.91 -8.12
CA ILE A 107 4.14 -7.53 -9.37
C ILE A 107 3.42 -8.71 -10.04
N PRO A 108 4.09 -9.83 -10.39
CA PRO A 108 3.41 -10.95 -11.05
C PRO A 108 2.38 -11.63 -10.14
N LYS A 109 2.64 -11.72 -8.84
CA LYS A 109 1.75 -12.37 -7.87
C LYS A 109 0.47 -11.57 -7.67
N ALA A 110 0.59 -10.28 -7.36
CA ALA A 110 -0.54 -9.39 -7.15
C ALA A 110 -1.41 -9.24 -8.41
N THR A 111 -0.77 -9.22 -9.59
CA THR A 111 -1.50 -9.20 -10.86
C THR A 111 -2.31 -10.49 -11.06
N ALA A 112 -1.74 -11.66 -10.76
CA ALA A 112 -2.43 -12.94 -10.86
C ALA A 112 -3.57 -13.08 -9.82
N ASP A 113 -3.37 -12.54 -8.62
CA ASP A 113 -4.35 -12.56 -7.55
C ASP A 113 -5.41 -11.43 -7.67
N GLY A 114 -5.23 -10.47 -8.60
CA GLY A 114 -6.13 -9.32 -8.79
C GLY A 114 -6.07 -8.30 -7.65
N ILE A 115 -4.97 -8.28 -6.87
CA ILE A 115 -4.82 -7.40 -5.70
C ILE A 115 -3.93 -6.21 -6.07
N PRO A 116 -4.40 -4.96 -5.90
CA PRO A 116 -3.61 -3.77 -6.18
C PRO A 116 -2.40 -3.63 -5.23
N ILE A 117 -1.28 -3.13 -5.77
CA ILE A 117 -0.13 -2.66 -5.02
C ILE A 117 -0.04 -1.16 -5.15
N LEU A 118 -0.11 -0.45 -4.03
CA LEU A 118 0.19 0.97 -3.94
C LEU A 118 1.66 1.14 -3.55
N SER A 119 2.49 1.40 -4.54
CA SER A 119 3.95 1.49 -4.36
C SER A 119 4.37 2.93 -4.14
N MET A 120 4.28 3.39 -2.90
CA MET A 120 4.62 4.76 -2.53
C MET A 120 6.13 5.00 -2.56
N GLY A 121 6.62 5.66 -3.63
CA GLY A 121 8.03 5.98 -3.77
C GLY A 121 8.96 4.79 -4.04
N TYR A 122 8.42 3.59 -4.25
CA TYR A 122 9.17 2.36 -4.56
C TYR A 122 8.87 1.86 -5.98
N GLY A 123 8.51 2.81 -6.84
CA GLY A 123 7.90 2.54 -8.11
C GLY A 123 8.87 2.19 -9.22
N ARG A 124 8.72 1.02 -9.78
CA ARG A 124 9.34 0.65 -11.05
C ARG A 124 8.83 1.57 -12.15
N THR A 125 9.74 2.23 -12.88
CA THR A 125 9.38 3.17 -13.94
C THR A 125 8.53 2.51 -15.04
N SER A 126 8.86 1.28 -15.44
CA SER A 126 8.06 0.54 -16.44
C SER A 126 6.62 0.27 -16.00
N ALA A 127 6.34 0.27 -14.70
CA ALA A 127 4.99 0.10 -14.17
C ALA A 127 4.06 1.31 -14.41
N ALA A 128 4.58 2.42 -14.94
CA ALA A 128 3.76 3.50 -15.48
C ALA A 128 2.92 3.07 -16.71
N ASN A 129 3.29 1.97 -17.37
CA ASN A 129 2.47 1.39 -18.43
C ASN A 129 1.38 0.49 -17.84
N GLY A 130 0.23 1.07 -17.50
CA GLY A 130 -0.91 0.37 -16.92
C GLY A 130 -1.51 -0.75 -17.80
N ASN A 131 -1.26 -0.75 -19.12
CA ASN A 131 -1.68 -1.84 -20.00
C ASN A 131 -0.91 -3.15 -19.73
N VAL A 132 0.29 -3.04 -19.17
CA VAL A 132 1.14 -4.19 -18.81
C VAL A 132 1.08 -4.47 -17.31
N PHE A 133 1.05 -3.40 -16.51
CA PHE A 133 1.12 -3.47 -15.04
C PHE A 133 -0.20 -2.96 -14.41
N SER A 134 -1.31 -3.65 -14.71
CA SER A 134 -2.66 -3.21 -14.37
C SER A 134 -2.95 -3.08 -12.86
N HIS A 135 -2.17 -3.74 -12.01
CA HIS A 135 -2.38 -3.76 -10.55
C HIS A 135 -1.27 -3.05 -9.76
N ILE A 136 -0.41 -2.26 -10.45
CA ILE A 136 0.69 -1.55 -9.80
C ILE A 136 0.48 -0.05 -9.94
N PHE A 137 0.38 0.63 -8.81
CA PHE A 137 0.12 2.07 -8.73
C PHE A 137 1.27 2.78 -8.04
N ASN A 138 2.06 3.52 -8.83
CA ASN A 138 3.19 4.30 -8.33
C ASN A 138 2.72 5.67 -7.85
N TYR A 139 2.96 5.97 -6.58
CA TYR A 139 2.62 7.26 -5.98
C TYR A 139 3.78 7.73 -5.08
N PRO A 140 4.13 9.01 -5.08
CA PRO A 140 3.67 10.12 -5.96
C PRO A 140 4.35 10.13 -7.34
N ALA A 141 5.45 9.39 -7.51
CA ALA A 141 6.24 9.34 -8.74
C ALA A 141 7.07 8.06 -8.81
N ASN A 142 7.64 7.76 -9.97
CA ASN A 142 8.65 6.72 -10.13
C ASN A 142 10.08 7.27 -10.03
N TYR A 143 11.08 6.40 -10.00
CA TYR A 143 12.47 6.80 -9.80
C TYR A 143 13.05 7.60 -10.97
N TRP A 144 12.61 7.36 -12.20
CA TRP A 144 13.05 8.12 -13.36
C TRP A 144 12.54 9.56 -13.34
N VAL A 145 11.32 9.78 -12.85
CA VAL A 145 10.80 11.14 -12.62
C VAL A 145 11.67 11.87 -11.60
N GLY A 146 12.05 11.20 -10.51
CA GLY A 146 12.96 11.76 -9.51
C GLY A 146 14.33 12.08 -10.08
N ALA A 147 14.92 11.16 -10.85
CA ALA A 147 16.22 11.38 -11.52
C ALA A 147 16.15 12.53 -12.52
N SER A 148 15.06 12.63 -13.30
CA SER A 148 14.84 13.73 -14.23
C SER A 148 14.71 15.09 -13.52
N ALA A 149 14.07 15.13 -12.36
CA ALA A 149 13.97 16.34 -11.56
C ALA A 149 15.36 16.84 -11.10
N VAL A 150 16.27 15.92 -10.71
CA VAL A 150 17.66 16.28 -10.37
C VAL A 150 18.38 16.88 -11.58
N VAL A 151 18.25 16.26 -12.77
CA VAL A 151 18.87 16.79 -14.00
C VAL A 151 18.30 18.18 -14.34
N ASN A 152 17.00 18.35 -14.25
CA ASN A 152 16.35 19.64 -14.50
C ASN A 152 16.83 20.72 -13.52
N HIS A 153 17.01 20.37 -12.25
CA HIS A 153 17.59 21.27 -11.27
C HIS A 153 19.03 21.66 -11.65
N LEU A 154 19.86 20.70 -12.03
CA LEU A 154 21.23 20.99 -12.48
C LEU A 154 21.25 21.91 -13.72
N LEU A 155 20.36 21.72 -14.67
CA LEU A 155 20.21 22.59 -15.81
C LEU A 155 19.82 24.02 -15.34
N SER A 156 18.86 24.16 -14.44
CA SER A 156 18.39 25.48 -13.98
C SER A 156 19.49 26.31 -13.30
N ILE A 157 20.33 25.68 -12.49
CA ILE A 157 21.45 26.36 -11.79
C ILE A 157 22.71 26.56 -12.66
N ASN A 158 22.73 26.00 -13.87
CA ASN A 158 23.83 26.14 -14.85
C ASN A 158 23.39 26.84 -16.15
N ASN A 159 22.41 27.77 -16.08
CA ASN A 159 21.92 28.52 -17.22
C ASN A 159 21.42 27.67 -18.41
N GLY A 160 20.87 26.49 -18.10
CA GLY A 160 20.33 25.57 -19.11
C GLY A 160 21.36 24.65 -19.78
N ASP A 161 22.63 24.72 -19.40
CA ASP A 161 23.68 23.89 -20.00
C ASP A 161 24.53 23.15 -18.96
N ILE A 162 24.63 21.83 -19.13
CA ILE A 162 25.50 20.95 -18.34
C ILE A 162 26.52 20.22 -19.22
N LYS A 163 26.69 20.64 -20.47
CA LYS A 163 27.65 20.02 -21.38
C LYS A 163 29.07 20.13 -20.84
N GLY A 164 29.81 19.03 -20.88
CA GLY A 164 31.16 18.95 -20.34
C GLY A 164 31.29 18.86 -18.83
N LYS A 165 30.19 18.97 -18.09
CA LYS A 165 30.18 18.71 -16.64
C LYS A 165 30.38 17.23 -16.36
N LYS A 166 31.18 16.92 -15.34
CA LYS A 166 31.30 15.55 -14.83
C LYS A 166 30.25 15.33 -13.75
N LEU A 167 29.41 14.34 -13.94
CA LEU A 167 28.37 13.94 -12.99
C LEU A 167 28.73 12.56 -12.43
N ALA A 168 28.59 12.39 -11.12
CA ALA A 168 28.73 11.11 -10.45
C ALA A 168 27.40 10.70 -9.83
N LEU A 169 26.92 9.50 -10.17
CA LEU A 169 25.77 8.91 -9.54
C LEU A 169 26.25 8.00 -8.38
N VAL A 170 25.99 8.42 -7.15
CA VAL A 170 26.19 7.57 -5.97
C VAL A 170 24.87 6.88 -5.64
N TYR A 171 24.87 5.57 -5.63
CA TYR A 171 23.66 4.79 -5.47
C TYR A 171 23.81 3.62 -4.51
N HIS A 172 22.73 3.20 -3.92
CA HIS A 172 22.67 1.98 -3.12
C HIS A 172 22.65 0.74 -4.01
N ASN A 173 23.46 -0.28 -3.70
CA ASN A 173 23.55 -1.51 -4.49
C ASN A 173 22.33 -2.45 -4.27
N SER A 174 21.16 -1.98 -4.64
CA SER A 174 19.88 -2.70 -4.54
C SER A 174 18.95 -2.37 -5.72
N ALA A 175 17.79 -3.01 -5.81
CA ALA A 175 16.76 -2.68 -6.79
C ALA A 175 16.40 -1.20 -6.75
N TYR A 176 16.32 -0.60 -5.56
CA TYR A 176 16.08 0.84 -5.36
C TYR A 176 17.13 1.70 -6.06
N GLY A 177 18.40 1.54 -5.67
CA GLY A 177 19.47 2.44 -6.17
C GLY A 177 19.82 2.21 -7.63
N LYS A 178 19.52 1.03 -8.17
CA LYS A 178 19.82 0.66 -9.56
C LYS A 178 18.76 1.05 -10.57
N GLU A 179 17.56 1.38 -10.13
CA GLU A 179 16.44 1.66 -11.03
C GLU A 179 16.75 2.77 -12.06
N PRO A 180 17.41 3.91 -11.70
CA PRO A 180 17.74 4.95 -12.66
C PRO A 180 18.95 4.63 -13.57
N ILE A 181 19.58 3.45 -13.41
CA ILE A 181 20.74 3.02 -14.21
C ILE A 181 20.25 2.12 -15.32
N ARG A 182 20.70 2.38 -16.55
CA ARG A 182 20.48 1.51 -17.72
C ARG A 182 21.60 0.52 -17.89
#